data_cfe1c241e29fb1d04e56d5131a2540ff
#
_entry.id   cfe1c241e29fb1d04e56d5131a2540ff
#
_cell.length_a   1.000
_cell.length_b   1.000
_cell.length_c   1.000
_cell.angle_alpha   90.00
_cell.angle_beta   90.00
_cell.angle_gamma   90.00
#
_symmetry.space_group_name_H-M   'P 1'
#
loop_
_entity.id
_entity.type
_entity.pdbx_description
1 polymer ?
#
loop_
_entity_poly.entity_id
_entity_poly.type
_entity_poly.pdbx_seq_one_letter_code
_entity_poly.pdbx_strand_id
1 'polypeptide(L)'
;LTPPNRFDFLSRGRESASRPGREPADVVHTGASNNKRSRMTDLSSYPITRKWPAQHPDRIQLYSLATPNGVKVSIALEEMGLPYEAHLVSFDTNDQLSPEFLSLNPNNKIPAILDPQGPGGKPLALFESGAILLYLAEKSGQLLPQDAARRYETIQWVMFQMGGIGPMFGQLGFFHKFAGKDYEDKRPRDRYTAESKRLLGVLDRHLRGRAWMLGDDYTIADVAIFPWVRNLVGFYGAGELVGFDGFKEVKRVLDAFVARPAVVRGLDVPSRNG
;
A
#
# COMPACT_ATOMS: atom_id res chain seq x y z
N LEU A 1 -38.51 -8.55 -31.99
CA LEU A 1 -37.72 -7.47 -32.63
C LEU A 1 -36.27 -7.63 -32.19
N THR A 2 -35.49 -8.27 -33.06
CA THR A 2 -34.06 -8.58 -32.91
C THR A 2 -33.26 -7.46 -33.57
N PRO A 3 -32.18 -6.92 -32.99
CA PRO A 3 -31.24 -6.06 -33.70
C PRO A 3 -30.11 -6.87 -34.35
N PRO A 4 -29.52 -6.35 -35.45
CA PRO A 4 -28.58 -7.10 -36.28
C PRO A 4 -27.12 -7.05 -35.84
N ASN A 5 -26.45 -8.17 -36.06
CA ASN A 5 -25.00 -8.35 -36.07
C ASN A 5 -24.41 -7.71 -37.32
N ARG A 6 -23.26 -7.01 -37.19
CA ARG A 6 -22.15 -7.03 -38.17
C ARG A 6 -21.06 -6.01 -37.81
N PHE A 7 -19.86 -6.47 -37.56
CA PHE A 7 -18.62 -5.78 -37.92
C PHE A 7 -17.63 -6.80 -38.49
N ASP A 8 -17.60 -6.84 -39.84
CA ASP A 8 -16.50 -7.39 -40.62
C ASP A 8 -15.35 -6.36 -40.67
N PHE A 9 -14.16 -6.75 -40.32
CA PHE A 9 -12.96 -5.97 -40.63
C PHE A 9 -12.09 -6.71 -41.67
N LEU A 10 -12.00 -6.08 -42.83
CA LEU A 10 -11.27 -6.49 -44.02
C LEU A 10 -9.76 -6.58 -43.77
N SER A 11 -9.21 -7.71 -44.16
CA SER A 11 -7.80 -7.94 -44.44
C SER A 11 -7.31 -7.08 -45.62
N ARG A 12 -6.27 -6.31 -45.44
CA ARG A 12 -5.45 -5.80 -46.55
C ARG A 12 -4.00 -6.16 -46.32
N GLY A 13 -3.50 -7.01 -47.23
CA GLY A 13 -2.11 -7.33 -47.37
C GLY A 13 -1.27 -6.11 -47.78
N ARG A 14 -0.04 -6.07 -47.35
CA ARG A 14 1.01 -5.20 -47.91
C ARG A 14 2.21 -6.02 -48.31
N GLU A 15 2.54 -5.82 -49.54
CA GLU A 15 3.67 -6.40 -50.28
C GLU A 15 5.02 -5.97 -49.68
N SER A 16 5.96 -6.88 -49.77
CA SER A 16 7.35 -6.72 -49.45
C SER A 16 8.09 -5.88 -50.50
N ALA A 17 8.76 -4.81 -50.09
CA ALA A 17 9.75 -4.13 -50.89
C ALA A 17 11.14 -4.31 -50.26
N SER A 18 12.02 -5.01 -50.96
CA SER A 18 13.43 -5.19 -50.68
C SER A 18 14.22 -3.91 -50.94
N ARG A 19 15.10 -3.53 -50.02
CA ARG A 19 16.13 -2.49 -50.23
C ARG A 19 17.52 -3.04 -49.98
N PRO A 20 18.52 -2.58 -50.77
CA PRO A 20 19.87 -3.16 -50.83
C PRO A 20 20.78 -2.72 -49.67
N GLY A 21 21.81 -3.51 -49.43
CA GLY A 21 22.78 -3.43 -48.34
C GLY A 21 23.56 -2.11 -48.25
N ARG A 22 23.92 -1.77 -47.01
CA ARG A 22 25.00 -0.83 -46.69
C ARG A 22 26.06 -1.55 -45.87
N GLU A 23 27.28 -1.35 -46.27
CA GLU A 23 28.50 -1.82 -45.62
C GLU A 23 28.67 -1.23 -44.21
N PRO A 24 29.40 -1.91 -43.30
CA PRO A 24 29.58 -1.44 -41.92
C PRO A 24 30.65 -0.32 -41.88
N ALA A 25 30.28 0.80 -41.27
CA ALA A 25 31.20 1.86 -40.92
C ALA A 25 31.92 1.53 -39.60
N ASP A 26 33.23 1.73 -39.60
CA ASP A 26 34.12 1.56 -38.45
C ASP A 26 33.65 2.32 -37.20
N VAL A 27 33.43 1.58 -36.11
CA VAL A 27 33.12 2.15 -34.79
C VAL A 27 34.43 2.47 -34.07
N VAL A 28 34.80 3.74 -34.08
CA VAL A 28 35.85 4.27 -33.21
C VAL A 28 35.33 4.25 -31.76
N HIS A 29 35.89 3.36 -30.94
CA HIS A 29 35.68 3.35 -29.50
C HIS A 29 36.37 4.56 -28.84
N THR A 30 35.66 5.67 -28.70
CA THR A 30 36.04 6.70 -27.73
C THR A 30 35.46 6.31 -26.36
N GLY A 31 36.34 5.87 -25.47
CA GLY A 31 36.01 5.58 -24.07
C GLY A 31 35.58 6.85 -23.35
N ALA A 32 34.28 7.17 -23.41
CA ALA A 32 33.68 8.14 -22.52
C ALA A 32 33.34 7.42 -21.19
N SER A 33 34.18 7.62 -20.18
CA SER A 33 33.88 7.30 -18.79
C SER A 33 32.60 8.02 -18.38
N ASN A 34 31.49 7.30 -18.42
CA ASN A 34 30.15 7.78 -18.00
C ASN A 34 30.13 7.85 -16.50
N ASN A 35 30.75 8.86 -15.91
CA ASN A 35 30.62 9.22 -14.51
C ASN A 35 29.21 9.79 -14.30
N LYS A 36 28.18 8.90 -14.24
CA LYS A 36 26.84 9.23 -13.78
C LYS A 36 26.90 9.56 -12.30
N ARG A 37 27.41 10.74 -11.94
CA ARG A 37 26.99 11.37 -10.69
C ARG A 37 25.47 11.48 -10.77
N SER A 38 24.76 10.64 -10.00
CA SER A 38 23.34 10.79 -9.76
C SER A 38 23.13 12.26 -9.37
N ARG A 39 22.46 13.04 -10.22
CA ARG A 39 21.99 14.36 -9.82
C ARG A 39 21.04 14.10 -8.66
N MET A 40 21.45 14.46 -7.46
CA MET A 40 20.56 14.43 -6.29
C MET A 40 19.30 15.20 -6.67
N THR A 41 18.16 14.55 -6.56
CA THR A 41 16.88 15.18 -6.85
C THR A 41 16.64 16.23 -5.79
N ASP A 42 16.48 17.47 -6.20
CA ASP A 42 16.17 18.58 -5.29
C ASP A 42 14.70 18.47 -4.86
N LEU A 43 14.48 18.11 -3.60
CA LEU A 43 13.14 18.02 -2.99
C LEU A 43 12.71 19.35 -2.36
N SER A 44 13.49 20.41 -2.39
CA SER A 44 13.23 21.71 -1.74
C SER A 44 11.98 22.41 -2.29
N SER A 45 11.57 22.08 -3.53
CA SER A 45 10.34 22.57 -4.13
C SER A 45 9.06 22.01 -3.49
N TYR A 46 9.16 20.92 -2.71
CA TYR A 46 8.03 20.33 -1.99
C TYR A 46 7.88 20.95 -0.61
N PRO A 47 6.77 21.64 -0.29
CA PRO A 47 6.61 22.33 1.00
C PRO A 47 6.75 21.41 2.21
N ILE A 48 6.43 20.13 2.08
CA ILE A 48 6.56 19.11 3.14
C ILE A 48 7.97 19.08 3.74
N THR A 49 9.01 19.28 2.92
CA THR A 49 10.42 19.24 3.35
C THR A 49 10.83 20.42 4.23
N ARG A 50 10.02 21.47 4.33
CA ARG A 50 10.28 22.60 5.25
C ARG A 50 10.04 22.20 6.71
N LYS A 51 9.03 21.35 6.95
CA LYS A 51 8.72 20.85 8.29
C LYS A 51 9.50 19.58 8.61
N TRP A 52 9.72 18.71 7.61
CA TRP A 52 10.50 17.48 7.72
C TRP A 52 11.63 17.47 6.68
N PRO A 53 12.77 18.13 6.98
CA PRO A 53 13.93 18.12 6.09
C PRO A 53 14.46 16.69 5.88
N ALA A 54 14.65 16.30 4.62
CA ALA A 54 15.23 15.00 4.30
C ALA A 54 16.73 14.95 4.63
N GLN A 55 17.14 13.98 5.43
CA GLN A 55 18.56 13.67 5.67
C GLN A 55 19.15 12.85 4.54
N HIS A 56 18.31 12.02 3.90
CA HIS A 56 18.64 11.16 2.77
C HIS A 56 17.69 11.45 1.59
N PRO A 57 17.91 12.56 0.85
CA PRO A 57 16.98 13.02 -0.19
C PRO A 57 16.94 12.12 -1.44
N ASP A 58 17.79 11.10 -1.52
CA ASP A 58 17.81 10.06 -2.54
C ASP A 58 16.91 8.86 -2.21
N ARG A 59 16.37 8.79 -0.99
CA ARG A 59 15.49 7.72 -0.51
C ARG A 59 14.02 8.11 -0.56
N ILE A 60 13.14 7.13 -0.56
CA ILE A 60 11.70 7.36 -0.40
C ILE A 60 11.46 8.00 0.97
N GLN A 61 10.80 9.16 0.98
CA GLN A 61 10.41 9.86 2.20
C GLN A 61 9.01 9.35 2.61
N LEU A 62 8.91 8.70 3.78
CA LEU A 62 7.66 8.21 4.34
C LEU A 62 7.17 9.14 5.44
N TYR A 63 6.03 9.78 5.27
CA TYR A 63 5.36 10.62 6.27
C TYR A 63 4.21 9.83 6.88
N SER A 64 4.36 9.38 8.12
CA SER A 64 3.44 8.39 8.69
C SER A 64 3.38 8.43 10.22
N LEU A 65 2.56 7.55 10.76
CA LEU A 65 2.44 7.18 12.16
C LEU A 65 2.13 5.69 12.22
N ALA A 66 2.58 4.96 13.24
CA ALA A 66 2.37 3.53 13.43
C ALA A 66 0.89 3.19 13.74
N THR A 67 0.01 3.50 12.78
CA THR A 67 -1.42 3.13 12.74
C THR A 67 -1.62 1.98 11.74
N PRO A 68 -2.78 1.30 11.71
CA PRO A 68 -3.02 0.22 10.75
C PRO A 68 -2.79 0.61 9.29
N ASN A 69 -3.04 1.86 8.91
CA ASN A 69 -2.76 2.33 7.54
C ASN A 69 -1.29 2.72 7.35
N GLY A 70 -0.68 3.34 8.37
CA GLY A 70 0.72 3.76 8.32
C GLY A 70 1.67 2.58 8.17
N VAL A 71 1.50 1.56 9.01
CA VAL A 71 2.37 0.37 8.99
C VAL A 71 2.25 -0.48 7.73
N LYS A 72 1.19 -0.36 6.93
CA LYS A 72 1.13 -1.00 5.62
C LYS A 72 2.33 -0.59 4.77
N VAL A 73 2.63 0.71 4.75
CA VAL A 73 3.67 1.26 3.88
C VAL A 73 5.05 0.92 4.43
N SER A 74 5.29 1.08 5.72
CA SER A 74 6.58 0.69 6.32
C SER A 74 6.86 -0.81 6.18
N ILE A 75 5.86 -1.67 6.39
CA ILE A 75 5.99 -3.11 6.15
C ILE A 75 6.31 -3.40 4.68
N ALA A 76 5.61 -2.76 3.73
CA ALA A 76 5.89 -2.96 2.31
C ALA A 76 7.32 -2.54 1.93
N LEU A 77 7.80 -1.41 2.44
CA LEU A 77 9.17 -0.94 2.23
C LEU A 77 10.20 -1.93 2.78
N GLU A 78 9.96 -2.47 3.98
CA GLU A 78 10.80 -3.50 4.61
C GLU A 78 10.78 -4.84 3.85
N GLU A 79 9.61 -5.30 3.43
CA GLU A 79 9.46 -6.56 2.67
C GLU A 79 10.13 -6.48 1.29
N MET A 80 10.06 -5.33 0.65
CA MET A 80 10.61 -5.09 -0.68
C MET A 80 12.10 -4.66 -0.63
N GLY A 81 12.66 -4.40 0.56
CA GLY A 81 14.02 -3.90 0.72
C GLY A 81 14.28 -2.55 0.08
N LEU A 82 13.24 -1.70 -0.03
CA LEU A 82 13.36 -0.37 -0.62
C LEU A 82 13.93 0.61 0.40
N PRO A 83 15.00 1.37 0.05
CA PRO A 83 15.56 2.39 0.95
C PRO A 83 14.55 3.52 1.20
N TYR A 84 14.36 3.86 2.46
CA TYR A 84 13.45 4.94 2.83
C TYR A 84 13.97 5.73 4.04
N GLU A 85 13.38 6.89 4.27
CA GLU A 85 13.52 7.71 5.46
C GLU A 85 12.12 7.99 6.01
N ALA A 86 11.91 7.73 7.31
CA ALA A 86 10.61 7.86 7.93
C ALA A 86 10.52 9.14 8.76
N HIS A 87 9.42 9.87 8.59
CA HIS A 87 9.10 11.10 9.30
C HIS A 87 7.82 10.90 10.13
N LEU A 88 7.91 11.17 11.42
CA LEU A 88 6.76 11.11 12.32
C LEU A 88 5.81 12.26 12.03
N VAL A 89 4.54 11.93 11.73
CA VAL A 89 3.42 12.88 11.65
C VAL A 89 2.57 12.68 12.90
N SER A 90 2.81 13.48 13.92
CA SER A 90 2.15 13.36 15.21
C SER A 90 0.74 13.94 15.19
N PHE A 91 -0.24 13.15 15.69
CA PHE A 91 -1.60 13.65 15.90
C PHE A 91 -1.72 14.52 17.15
N ASP A 92 -0.82 14.34 18.11
CA ASP A 92 -0.82 15.12 19.37
C ASP A 92 -0.46 16.59 19.12
N THR A 93 0.32 16.87 18.08
CA THR A 93 0.68 18.22 17.62
C THR A 93 -0.11 18.68 16.40
N ASN A 94 -1.11 17.90 15.96
CA ASN A 94 -1.91 18.18 14.77
C ASN A 94 -1.09 18.34 13.48
N ASP A 95 0.03 17.65 13.37
CA ASP A 95 0.94 17.73 12.22
C ASP A 95 0.23 17.47 10.88
N GLN A 96 -0.73 16.57 10.86
CA GLN A 96 -1.53 16.24 9.68
C GLN A 96 -2.37 17.40 9.15
N LEU A 97 -2.55 18.45 9.95
CA LEU A 97 -3.29 19.67 9.59
C LEU A 97 -2.35 20.81 9.16
N SER A 98 -1.04 20.63 9.24
CA SER A 98 -0.08 21.66 8.84
C SER A 98 -0.13 21.90 7.32
N PRO A 99 0.09 23.15 6.86
CA PRO A 99 0.13 23.47 5.43
C PRO A 99 1.14 22.61 4.66
N GLU A 100 2.25 22.26 5.31
CA GLU A 100 3.28 21.40 4.72
C GLU A 100 2.74 19.99 4.45
N PHE A 101 2.06 19.37 5.42
CA PHE A 101 1.46 18.04 5.21
C PHE A 101 0.31 18.08 4.21
N LEU A 102 -0.55 19.10 4.27
CA LEU A 102 -1.66 19.29 3.35
C LEU A 102 -1.20 19.49 1.89
N SER A 103 0.02 20.01 1.67
CA SER A 103 0.60 20.10 0.34
C SER A 103 0.88 18.74 -0.30
N LEU A 104 1.07 17.70 0.53
CA LEU A 104 1.31 16.32 0.09
C LEU A 104 0.02 15.51 0.07
N ASN A 105 -0.83 15.67 1.10
CA ASN A 105 -2.13 15.01 1.20
C ASN A 105 -3.24 15.96 1.63
N PRO A 106 -4.06 16.45 0.70
CA PRO A 106 -5.15 17.38 1.01
C PRO A 106 -6.25 16.77 1.90
N ASN A 107 -6.30 15.42 2.02
CA ASN A 107 -7.23 14.71 2.89
C ASN A 107 -6.77 14.66 4.37
N ASN A 108 -5.64 15.27 4.72
CA ASN A 108 -5.06 15.30 6.08
C ASN A 108 -4.92 13.92 6.78
N LYS A 109 -4.64 12.87 6.03
CA LYS A 109 -4.48 11.49 6.54
C LYS A 109 -3.10 10.94 6.23
N ILE A 110 -2.52 10.23 7.20
CA ILE A 110 -1.35 9.39 6.97
C ILE A 110 -1.78 8.01 6.42
N PRO A 111 -0.90 7.29 5.72
CA PRO A 111 0.44 7.65 5.28
C PRO A 111 0.45 8.48 3.99
N ALA A 112 1.58 9.14 3.73
CA ALA A 112 1.92 9.69 2.43
C ALA A 112 3.41 9.46 2.16
N ILE A 113 3.81 9.43 0.90
CA ILE A 113 5.22 9.31 0.48
C ILE A 113 5.61 10.40 -0.50
N LEU A 114 6.90 10.71 -0.53
CA LEU A 114 7.55 11.45 -1.60
C LEU A 114 8.73 10.62 -2.10
N ASP A 115 8.60 10.06 -3.30
CA ASP A 115 9.67 9.30 -3.93
C ASP A 115 10.47 10.20 -4.87
N PRO A 116 11.76 10.47 -4.59
CA PRO A 116 12.60 11.31 -5.44
C PRO A 116 12.86 10.69 -6.82
N GLN A 117 12.70 9.37 -6.95
CA GLN A 117 12.96 8.59 -8.16
C GLN A 117 11.68 7.91 -8.67
N GLY A 118 10.62 8.68 -8.82
CA GLY A 118 9.35 8.20 -9.36
C GLY A 118 9.42 7.91 -10.88
N PRO A 119 8.26 7.65 -11.50
CA PRO A 119 8.18 7.33 -12.92
C PRO A 119 8.83 8.40 -13.81
N GLY A 120 9.59 7.95 -14.78
CA GLY A 120 10.35 8.84 -15.68
C GLY A 120 11.50 9.59 -15.01
N GLY A 121 11.93 9.14 -13.81
CA GLY A 121 13.03 9.76 -13.04
C GLY A 121 12.65 11.12 -12.44
N LYS A 122 11.35 11.38 -12.25
CA LYS A 122 10.85 12.60 -11.61
C LYS A 122 10.29 12.28 -10.22
N PRO A 123 10.36 13.22 -9.26
CA PRO A 123 9.75 12.99 -7.96
C PRO A 123 8.25 12.72 -8.07
N LEU A 124 7.76 11.78 -7.26
CA LEU A 124 6.34 11.44 -7.14
C LEU A 124 5.89 11.62 -5.70
N ALA A 125 4.93 12.50 -5.49
CA ALA A 125 4.16 12.60 -4.25
C ALA A 125 2.92 11.71 -4.35
N LEU A 126 2.67 10.89 -3.32
CA LEU A 126 1.54 9.96 -3.34
C LEU A 126 0.96 9.77 -1.96
N PHE A 127 -0.37 9.76 -1.87
CA PHE A 127 -1.14 9.39 -0.68
C PHE A 127 -2.13 8.27 -1.04
N GLU A 128 -2.93 7.80 -0.08
CA GLU A 128 -3.71 6.56 -0.06
C GLU A 128 -2.84 5.30 0.08
N SER A 129 -2.96 4.64 1.23
CA SER A 129 -2.10 3.47 1.53
C SER A 129 -2.22 2.35 0.50
N GLY A 130 -3.41 2.15 -0.09
CA GLY A 130 -3.61 1.16 -1.16
C GLY A 130 -2.90 1.55 -2.46
N ALA A 131 -2.94 2.83 -2.85
CA ALA A 131 -2.24 3.33 -4.02
C ALA A 131 -0.71 3.27 -3.83
N ILE A 132 -0.24 3.59 -2.61
CA ILE A 132 1.18 3.48 -2.27
C ILE A 132 1.65 2.02 -2.35
N LEU A 133 0.87 1.05 -1.81
CA LEU A 133 1.21 -0.37 -1.92
C LEU A 133 1.34 -0.83 -3.37
N LEU A 134 0.40 -0.46 -4.24
CA LEU A 134 0.46 -0.77 -5.67
C LEU A 134 1.71 -0.16 -6.32
N TYR A 135 1.97 1.11 -6.05
CA TYR A 135 3.14 1.81 -6.58
C TYR A 135 4.47 1.15 -6.17
N LEU A 136 4.63 0.84 -4.87
CA LEU A 136 5.85 0.21 -4.35
C LEU A 136 6.05 -1.19 -4.94
N ALA A 137 4.96 -1.96 -5.09
CA ALA A 137 5.00 -3.28 -5.69
C ALA A 137 5.40 -3.23 -7.18
N GLU A 138 4.88 -2.27 -7.93
CA GLU A 138 5.26 -2.04 -9.34
C GLU A 138 6.72 -1.57 -9.45
N LYS A 139 7.14 -0.65 -8.58
CA LYS A 139 8.51 -0.12 -8.55
C LYS A 139 9.55 -1.20 -8.24
N SER A 140 9.25 -2.09 -7.29
CA SER A 140 10.16 -3.16 -6.86
C SER A 140 10.06 -4.44 -7.70
N GLY A 141 8.94 -4.65 -8.40
CA GLY A 141 8.61 -5.91 -9.06
C GLY A 141 8.26 -7.04 -8.07
N GLN A 142 7.92 -6.72 -6.80
CA GLN A 142 7.68 -7.69 -5.74
C GLN A 142 6.26 -7.56 -5.18
N LEU A 143 5.75 -8.63 -4.54
CA LEU A 143 4.47 -8.71 -3.83
C LEU A 143 3.22 -8.40 -4.67
N LEU A 144 3.35 -8.33 -5.99
CA LEU A 144 2.26 -8.18 -6.94
C LEU A 144 2.55 -9.07 -8.15
N PRO A 145 1.73 -10.12 -8.41
CA PRO A 145 1.94 -11.03 -9.52
C PRO A 145 1.97 -10.31 -10.88
N GLN A 146 2.82 -10.80 -11.78
CA GLN A 146 2.88 -10.30 -13.16
C GLN A 146 1.79 -10.87 -14.05
N ASP A 147 1.29 -12.07 -13.74
CA ASP A 147 0.12 -12.63 -14.42
C ASP A 147 -1.10 -11.73 -14.22
N ALA A 148 -1.79 -11.40 -15.29
CA ALA A 148 -2.86 -10.41 -15.27
C ALA A 148 -4.04 -10.84 -14.36
N ALA A 149 -4.43 -12.12 -14.39
CA ALA A 149 -5.56 -12.60 -13.58
C ALA A 149 -5.22 -12.55 -12.09
N ARG A 150 -4.05 -13.05 -11.70
CA ARG A 150 -3.58 -13.02 -10.31
C ARG A 150 -3.29 -11.59 -9.82
N ARG A 151 -2.84 -10.72 -10.71
CA ARG A 151 -2.66 -9.29 -10.42
C ARG A 151 -4.00 -8.65 -10.04
N TYR A 152 -5.06 -8.85 -10.82
CA TYR A 152 -6.39 -8.32 -10.51
C TYR A 152 -7.00 -8.99 -9.28
N GLU A 153 -6.75 -10.28 -9.05
CA GLU A 153 -7.14 -10.96 -7.80
C GLU A 153 -6.46 -10.31 -6.58
N THR A 154 -5.19 -9.93 -6.67
CA THR A 154 -4.50 -9.19 -5.61
C THR A 154 -5.13 -7.81 -5.40
N ILE A 155 -5.35 -7.07 -6.48
CA ILE A 155 -5.93 -5.72 -6.44
C ILE A 155 -7.34 -5.74 -5.83
N GLN A 156 -8.19 -6.72 -6.16
CA GLN A 156 -9.54 -6.82 -5.57
C GLN A 156 -9.49 -6.97 -4.04
N TRP A 157 -8.52 -7.74 -3.49
CA TRP A 157 -8.36 -7.87 -2.04
C TRP A 157 -7.81 -6.61 -1.39
N VAL A 158 -6.92 -5.89 -2.06
CA VAL A 158 -6.50 -4.54 -1.62
C VAL A 158 -7.72 -3.61 -1.58
N MET A 159 -8.55 -3.58 -2.63
CA MET A 159 -9.76 -2.75 -2.67
C MET A 159 -10.80 -3.19 -1.64
N PHE A 160 -10.96 -4.50 -1.40
CA PHE A 160 -11.82 -5.02 -0.33
C PHE A 160 -11.36 -4.52 1.05
N GLN A 161 -10.04 -4.45 1.28
CA GLN A 161 -9.52 -3.85 2.51
C GLN A 161 -9.80 -2.35 2.57
N MET A 162 -9.54 -1.60 1.50
CA MET A 162 -9.69 -0.14 1.46
C MET A 162 -11.16 0.31 1.59
N GLY A 163 -12.08 -0.39 0.94
CA GLY A 163 -13.50 -0.05 0.94
C GLY A 163 -14.32 -0.71 2.05
N GLY A 164 -13.83 -1.80 2.63
CA GLY A 164 -14.57 -2.60 3.62
C GLY A 164 -13.87 -2.71 4.97
N ILE A 165 -12.82 -3.50 5.05
CA ILE A 165 -12.18 -3.86 6.33
C ILE A 165 -11.70 -2.62 7.09
N GLY A 166 -10.92 -1.75 6.44
CA GLY A 166 -10.36 -0.57 7.08
C GLY A 166 -11.43 0.35 7.65
N PRO A 167 -12.39 0.82 6.83
CA PRO A 167 -13.46 1.69 7.29
C PRO A 167 -14.32 1.05 8.38
N MET A 168 -14.74 -0.21 8.22
CA MET A 168 -15.68 -0.84 9.17
C MET A 168 -15.02 -1.17 10.52
N PHE A 169 -13.77 -1.67 10.50
CA PHE A 169 -13.01 -1.89 11.73
C PHE A 169 -12.67 -0.56 12.42
N GLY A 170 -12.39 0.50 11.63
CA GLY A 170 -12.15 1.84 12.15
C GLY A 170 -13.40 2.41 12.87
N GLN A 171 -14.58 2.25 12.28
CA GLN A 171 -15.83 2.66 12.92
C GLN A 171 -16.10 1.85 14.18
N LEU A 172 -15.90 0.52 14.15
CA LEU A 172 -16.00 -0.27 15.38
C LEU A 172 -15.05 0.25 16.46
N GLY A 173 -13.79 0.53 16.10
CA GLY A 173 -12.82 1.11 17.02
C GLY A 173 -13.28 2.43 17.63
N PHE A 174 -13.91 3.31 16.84
CA PHE A 174 -14.47 4.57 17.32
C PHE A 174 -15.55 4.34 18.38
N PHE A 175 -16.52 3.46 18.12
CA PHE A 175 -17.64 3.20 19.02
C PHE A 175 -17.34 2.22 20.15
N HIS A 176 -16.20 1.53 20.14
CA HIS A 176 -15.83 0.57 21.17
C HIS A 176 -14.71 1.08 22.10
N LYS A 177 -13.73 1.83 21.54
CA LYS A 177 -12.55 2.26 22.29
C LYS A 177 -12.40 3.76 22.45
N PHE A 178 -12.80 4.55 21.43
CA PHE A 178 -12.64 6.00 21.44
C PHE A 178 -13.90 6.73 21.93
N ALA A 179 -14.10 7.97 21.56
CA ALA A 179 -15.18 8.83 22.07
C ALA A 179 -16.58 8.21 21.96
N GLY A 180 -16.84 7.42 20.95
CA GLY A 180 -18.12 6.74 20.76
C GLY A 180 -18.44 5.65 21.82
N LYS A 181 -17.45 5.20 22.63
CA LYS A 181 -17.68 4.20 23.69
C LYS A 181 -18.65 4.71 24.77
N ASP A 182 -18.64 6.03 24.99
CA ASP A 182 -19.41 6.68 26.05
C ASP A 182 -20.85 7.03 25.60
N TYR A 183 -21.20 6.82 24.33
CA TYR A 183 -22.54 7.05 23.81
C TYR A 183 -23.53 6.06 24.46
N GLU A 184 -24.68 6.56 24.92
CA GLU A 184 -25.74 5.71 25.49
C GLU A 184 -26.30 4.75 24.44
N ASP A 185 -26.56 5.25 23.25
CA ASP A 185 -27.05 4.45 22.13
C ASP A 185 -25.93 3.53 21.58
N LYS A 186 -26.06 2.23 21.82
CA LYS A 186 -25.13 1.20 21.40
C LYS A 186 -25.39 0.65 20.00
N ARG A 187 -26.49 1.05 19.33
CA ARG A 187 -26.82 0.57 17.97
C ARG A 187 -25.70 0.79 16.95
N PRO A 188 -24.97 1.92 16.92
CA PRO A 188 -23.84 2.07 16.00
C PRO A 188 -22.71 1.06 16.28
N ARG A 189 -22.34 0.87 17.55
CA ARG A 189 -21.34 -0.14 17.94
C ARG A 189 -21.76 -1.54 17.49
N ASP A 190 -23.01 -1.91 17.76
CA ASP A 190 -23.53 -3.24 17.46
C ASP A 190 -23.62 -3.47 15.94
N ARG A 191 -23.99 -2.43 15.18
CA ARG A 191 -23.97 -2.43 13.72
C ARG A 191 -22.57 -2.74 13.16
N TYR A 192 -21.53 -2.01 13.64
CA TYR A 192 -20.16 -2.22 13.17
C TYR A 192 -19.54 -3.51 13.73
N THR A 193 -19.98 -3.99 14.90
CA THR A 193 -19.61 -5.32 15.40
C THR A 193 -20.11 -6.41 14.46
N ALA A 194 -21.38 -6.36 14.06
CA ALA A 194 -21.96 -7.33 13.13
C ALA A 194 -21.26 -7.31 11.77
N GLU A 195 -20.96 -6.12 11.24
CA GLU A 195 -20.25 -5.99 9.97
C GLU A 195 -18.79 -6.48 10.07
N SER A 196 -18.11 -6.19 11.17
CA SER A 196 -16.75 -6.70 11.40
C SER A 196 -16.71 -8.22 11.47
N LYS A 197 -17.68 -8.85 12.15
CA LYS A 197 -17.85 -10.32 12.15
C LYS A 197 -18.08 -10.85 10.75
N ARG A 198 -18.92 -10.22 9.95
CA ARG A 198 -19.19 -10.62 8.57
C ARG A 198 -17.93 -10.59 7.72
N LEU A 199 -17.14 -9.50 7.81
CA LEU A 199 -15.88 -9.31 7.08
C LEU A 199 -14.82 -10.34 7.51
N LEU A 200 -14.66 -10.59 8.81
CA LEU A 200 -13.79 -11.67 9.31
C LEU A 200 -14.23 -13.03 8.78
N GLY A 201 -15.54 -13.30 8.73
CA GLY A 201 -16.06 -14.53 8.14
C GLY A 201 -15.79 -14.69 6.64
N VAL A 202 -15.72 -13.58 5.88
CA VAL A 202 -15.29 -13.61 4.47
C VAL A 202 -13.83 -14.04 4.38
N LEU A 203 -12.96 -13.42 5.18
CA LEU A 203 -11.53 -13.76 5.21
C LEU A 203 -11.32 -15.21 5.65
N ASP A 204 -11.99 -15.65 6.73
CA ASP A 204 -11.80 -16.99 7.28
C ASP A 204 -12.17 -18.08 6.27
N ARG A 205 -13.29 -17.91 5.56
CA ARG A 205 -13.68 -18.86 4.51
C ARG A 205 -12.70 -18.87 3.33
N HIS A 206 -12.21 -17.68 2.93
CA HIS A 206 -11.27 -17.54 1.83
C HIS A 206 -9.91 -18.19 2.13
N LEU A 207 -9.44 -18.08 3.38
CA LEU A 207 -8.13 -18.57 3.81
C LEU A 207 -8.06 -20.09 4.07
N ARG A 208 -9.18 -20.82 3.95
CA ARG A 208 -9.17 -22.28 4.12
C ARG A 208 -8.24 -22.94 3.10
N GLY A 209 -7.24 -23.67 3.61
CA GLY A 209 -6.26 -24.37 2.76
C GLY A 209 -5.30 -23.43 2.01
N ARG A 210 -5.21 -22.16 2.42
CA ARG A 210 -4.32 -21.14 1.82
C ARG A 210 -3.33 -20.66 2.87
N ALA A 211 -2.07 -20.49 2.48
CA ALA A 211 -1.07 -19.88 3.37
C ALA A 211 -1.33 -18.37 3.52
N TRP A 212 -1.70 -17.70 2.44
CA TRP A 212 -1.91 -16.25 2.32
C TRP A 212 -3.16 -15.92 1.49
N MET A 213 -3.44 -14.64 1.30
CA MET A 213 -4.61 -14.20 0.53
C MET A 213 -4.61 -14.72 -0.92
N LEU A 214 -3.44 -14.91 -1.54
CA LEU A 214 -3.29 -15.42 -2.91
C LEU A 214 -2.82 -16.90 -2.96
N GLY A 215 -3.22 -17.71 -2.01
CA GLY A 215 -2.80 -19.11 -1.90
C GLY A 215 -1.47 -19.22 -1.18
N ASP A 216 -0.41 -19.69 -1.87
CA ASP A 216 0.94 -19.78 -1.29
C ASP A 216 1.74 -18.48 -1.42
N ASP A 217 1.24 -17.52 -2.22
CA ASP A 217 1.94 -16.26 -2.48
C ASP A 217 1.53 -15.17 -1.48
N TYR A 218 2.53 -14.70 -0.73
CA TYR A 218 2.42 -13.48 0.09
C TYR A 218 2.46 -12.24 -0.81
N THR A 219 1.48 -11.36 -0.68
CA THR A 219 1.28 -10.21 -1.56
C THR A 219 0.92 -8.94 -0.80
N ILE A 220 0.81 -7.81 -1.53
CA ILE A 220 0.30 -6.55 -0.96
C ILE A 220 -1.14 -6.67 -0.42
N ALA A 221 -1.90 -7.71 -0.78
CA ALA A 221 -3.22 -7.98 -0.20
C ALA A 221 -3.08 -8.34 1.30
N ASP A 222 -2.10 -9.18 1.64
CA ASP A 222 -1.80 -9.55 3.03
C ASP A 222 -1.31 -8.33 3.82
N VAL A 223 -0.39 -7.55 3.22
CA VAL A 223 0.12 -6.30 3.81
C VAL A 223 -1.00 -5.28 4.04
N ALA A 224 -2.00 -5.23 3.17
CA ALA A 224 -3.14 -4.33 3.35
C ALA A 224 -4.07 -4.76 4.49
N ILE A 225 -4.38 -6.07 4.59
CA ILE A 225 -5.44 -6.62 5.45
C ILE A 225 -4.97 -6.81 6.90
N PHE A 226 -3.85 -7.50 7.10
CA PHE A 226 -3.49 -8.01 8.44
C PHE A 226 -3.09 -6.95 9.46
N PRO A 227 -2.55 -5.76 9.11
CA PRO A 227 -2.42 -4.67 10.07
C PRO A 227 -3.76 -4.25 10.69
N TRP A 228 -4.84 -4.28 9.94
CA TRP A 228 -6.18 -3.97 10.44
C TRP A 228 -6.76 -5.08 11.32
N VAL A 229 -6.55 -6.35 10.97
CA VAL A 229 -6.94 -7.49 11.82
C VAL A 229 -6.20 -7.43 13.15
N ARG A 230 -4.86 -7.23 13.10
CA ARG A 230 -4.02 -7.04 14.29
C ARG A 230 -4.53 -5.91 15.19
N ASN A 231 -4.86 -4.78 14.56
CA ASN A 231 -5.34 -3.60 15.29
C ASN A 231 -6.72 -3.82 15.94
N LEU A 232 -7.61 -4.52 15.25
CA LEU A 232 -8.94 -4.85 15.75
C LEU A 232 -8.86 -5.66 17.04
N VAL A 233 -8.05 -6.72 17.04
CA VAL A 233 -7.94 -7.62 18.20
C VAL A 233 -7.01 -7.07 19.29
N GLY A 234 -5.91 -6.45 18.90
CA GLY A 234 -4.91 -5.92 19.83
C GLY A 234 -5.27 -4.54 20.36
N PHE A 235 -5.01 -3.49 19.55
CA PHE A 235 -5.16 -2.11 20.03
C PHE A 235 -6.61 -1.73 20.36
N TYR A 236 -7.60 -2.15 19.56
CA TYR A 236 -9.00 -1.88 19.88
C TYR A 236 -9.55 -2.79 20.99
N GLY A 237 -8.94 -3.95 21.22
CA GLY A 237 -9.40 -4.91 22.21
C GLY A 237 -10.78 -5.51 21.89
N ALA A 238 -11.16 -5.54 20.61
CA ALA A 238 -12.48 -5.98 20.18
C ALA A 238 -12.57 -7.49 19.88
N GLY A 239 -11.53 -8.27 20.21
CA GLY A 239 -11.46 -9.71 19.88
C GLY A 239 -12.62 -10.51 20.40
N GLU A 240 -12.95 -10.39 21.68
CA GLU A 240 -14.11 -11.05 22.30
C GLU A 240 -15.43 -10.57 21.68
N LEU A 241 -15.58 -9.25 21.49
CA LEU A 241 -16.78 -8.64 20.94
C LEU A 241 -17.12 -9.17 19.54
N VAL A 242 -16.12 -9.38 18.69
CA VAL A 242 -16.30 -9.96 17.36
C VAL A 242 -16.25 -11.49 17.33
N GLY A 243 -15.98 -12.15 18.46
CA GLY A 243 -15.84 -13.61 18.53
C GLY A 243 -14.62 -14.12 17.73
N PHE A 244 -13.48 -13.43 17.84
CA PHE A 244 -12.29 -13.65 17.00
C PHE A 244 -11.77 -15.08 17.08
N ASP A 245 -11.84 -15.76 18.21
CA ASP A 245 -11.37 -17.13 18.40
C ASP A 245 -12.10 -18.16 17.51
N GLY A 246 -13.28 -17.81 17.00
CA GLY A 246 -14.01 -18.61 16.04
C GLY A 246 -13.44 -18.56 14.60
N PHE A 247 -12.61 -17.57 14.27
CA PHE A 247 -12.02 -17.36 12.95
C PHE A 247 -10.60 -17.97 12.89
N LYS A 248 -10.53 -19.28 12.89
CA LYS A 248 -9.27 -20.04 13.04
C LYS A 248 -8.26 -19.77 11.94
N GLU A 249 -8.74 -19.63 10.70
CA GLU A 249 -7.85 -19.38 9.56
C GLU A 249 -7.31 -17.94 9.57
N VAL A 250 -8.15 -16.97 9.91
CA VAL A 250 -7.69 -15.58 10.07
C VAL A 250 -6.64 -15.48 11.18
N LYS A 251 -6.87 -16.17 12.32
CA LYS A 251 -5.91 -16.21 13.42
C LYS A 251 -4.58 -16.84 12.99
N ARG A 252 -4.62 -17.99 12.33
CA ARG A 252 -3.43 -18.69 11.81
C ARG A 252 -2.60 -17.78 10.90
N VAL A 253 -3.24 -17.10 9.96
CA VAL A 253 -2.53 -16.22 9.03
C VAL A 253 -2.05 -14.94 9.70
N LEU A 254 -2.81 -14.39 10.65
CA LEU A 254 -2.35 -13.27 11.47
C LEU A 254 -1.07 -13.62 12.25
N ASP A 255 -1.04 -14.80 12.90
CA ASP A 255 0.13 -15.27 13.64
C ASP A 255 1.34 -15.42 12.71
N ALA A 256 1.16 -15.99 11.52
CA ALA A 256 2.21 -16.09 10.50
C ALA A 256 2.67 -14.72 9.98
N PHE A 257 1.74 -13.78 9.78
CA PHE A 257 2.02 -12.42 9.31
C PHE A 257 2.89 -11.66 10.31
N VAL A 258 2.51 -11.63 11.60
CA VAL A 258 3.26 -10.88 12.61
C VAL A 258 4.63 -11.50 12.95
N ALA A 259 4.84 -12.77 12.61
CA ALA A 259 6.11 -13.45 12.79
C ALA A 259 7.14 -13.13 11.69
N ARG A 260 6.73 -12.49 10.56
CA ARG A 260 7.65 -12.15 9.47
C ARG A 260 8.65 -11.08 9.91
N PRO A 261 9.96 -11.25 9.68
CA PRO A 261 10.98 -10.29 10.14
C PRO A 261 10.76 -8.85 9.63
N ALA A 262 10.33 -8.69 8.36
CA ALA A 262 10.03 -7.39 7.79
C ALA A 262 8.79 -6.74 8.42
N VAL A 263 7.76 -7.55 8.75
CA VAL A 263 6.58 -7.08 9.48
C VAL A 263 6.98 -6.58 10.87
N VAL A 264 7.80 -7.36 11.60
CA VAL A 264 8.30 -6.96 12.93
C VAL A 264 9.00 -5.59 12.86
N ARG A 265 9.89 -5.38 11.88
CA ARG A 265 10.58 -4.09 11.71
C ARG A 265 9.61 -2.96 11.34
N GLY A 266 8.69 -3.20 10.42
CA GLY A 266 7.78 -2.18 9.90
C GLY A 266 6.64 -1.79 10.85
N LEU A 267 6.33 -2.58 11.88
CA LEU A 267 5.19 -2.33 12.79
C LEU A 267 5.37 -1.12 13.70
N ASP A 268 6.61 -0.67 13.94
CA ASP A 268 6.91 0.49 14.79
C ASP A 268 7.61 1.62 14.01
N VAL A 269 7.27 1.78 12.74
CA VAL A 269 7.86 2.84 11.89
C VAL A 269 6.78 3.80 11.42
N PRO A 270 7.04 5.13 11.60
CA PRO A 270 8.06 5.72 12.46
C PRO A 270 7.78 5.47 13.94
N SER A 271 8.85 5.22 14.72
CA SER A 271 8.73 5.07 16.17
C SER A 271 8.23 6.35 16.81
N ARG A 272 7.39 6.23 17.85
CA ARG A 272 6.93 7.37 18.65
C ARG A 272 7.98 7.87 19.64
N ASN A 273 8.99 7.05 19.89
CA ASN A 273 10.00 7.32 20.91
C ASN A 273 11.33 7.84 20.32
N GLY A 274 11.34 8.20 19.02
CA GLY A 274 12.48 8.77 18.32
C GLY A 274 13.50 7.76 17.84
#